data_4b7980f3f3d81d78c05092145248753d
#
_entry.id   4b7980f3f3d81d78c05092145248753d
#
_cell.length_a   1.000
_cell.length_b   1.000
_cell.length_c   1.000
_cell.angle_alpha   90.00
_cell.angle_beta   90.00
_cell.angle_gamma   90.00
#
_symmetry.space_group_name_H-M   'P 1'
#
loop_
_entity.id
_entity.type
_entity.pdbx_description
1 polymer ?
#
loop_
_entity_poly.entity_id
_entity_poly.type
_entity_poly.pdbx_seq_one_letter_code
_entity_poly.pdbx_strand_id
1 'polypeptide(L)'
;MKVIVASFQCESNSKAKTHPQKYDFEYFRGKDIFKKLIVKDIFEKNGIEVVPAVYAAALPSGTVELPVYNYYHDQILETVRENADADGIFIYFHGSMEVEEIGSGELYMLRNIRKIISGHCLIALTLDAHANITDELGDFAQIICGYKTVPHTDQAESQMRAARALCRCLKEGLRPHTYTQRVPMLLKNDTLLTKYEP
;
A
#
# COMPACT_ATOMS: atom_id res chain seq x y z
N MET A 1 10.82 15.05 -11.51
CA MET A 1 10.22 13.73 -11.20
C MET A 1 8.97 13.96 -10.37
N LYS A 2 7.96 13.11 -10.54
CA LYS A 2 6.64 13.22 -9.91
C LYS A 2 6.25 11.88 -9.30
N VAL A 3 5.78 11.88 -8.04
CA VAL A 3 5.33 10.67 -7.33
C VAL A 3 3.90 10.87 -6.80
N ILE A 4 2.99 9.94 -7.14
CA ILE A 4 1.65 9.89 -6.58
C ILE A 4 1.73 9.17 -5.22
N VAL A 5 1.02 9.68 -4.21
CA VAL A 5 0.99 9.11 -2.87
C VAL A 5 -0.44 8.79 -2.47
N ALA A 6 -0.69 7.54 -2.08
CA ALA A 6 -2.00 7.05 -1.67
C ALA A 6 -1.91 6.07 -0.49
N SER A 7 -3.06 5.83 0.13
CA SER A 7 -3.27 4.75 1.09
C SER A 7 -4.71 4.24 1.01
N PHE A 8 -4.87 2.92 1.03
CA PHE A 8 -6.18 2.29 1.17
C PHE A 8 -6.03 1.00 1.97
N GLN A 9 -6.53 1.01 3.21
CA GLN A 9 -6.24 -0.02 4.20
C GLN A 9 -7.52 -0.56 4.83
N CYS A 10 -7.63 -1.88 4.85
CA CYS A 10 -8.55 -2.64 5.68
C CYS A 10 -7.96 -4.03 5.90
N GLU A 11 -7.94 -4.49 7.13
CA GLU A 11 -7.66 -5.89 7.44
C GLU A 11 -8.99 -6.66 7.42
N SER A 12 -9.15 -7.55 6.46
CA SER A 12 -10.37 -8.31 6.30
C SER A 12 -10.28 -9.69 6.94
N ASN A 13 -11.35 -10.08 7.62
CA ASN A 13 -11.58 -11.44 8.08
C ASN A 13 -12.89 -11.96 7.44
N SER A 14 -12.77 -12.83 6.45
CA SER A 14 -13.92 -13.40 5.71
C SER A 14 -14.91 -14.21 6.58
N LYS A 15 -14.56 -14.49 7.84
CA LYS A 15 -15.45 -15.12 8.82
C LYS A 15 -16.20 -14.11 9.70
N ALA A 16 -15.82 -12.84 9.68
CA ALA A 16 -16.56 -11.81 10.39
C ALA A 16 -17.90 -11.54 9.70
N LYS A 17 -18.93 -11.25 10.52
CA LYS A 17 -20.28 -10.99 10.02
C LYS A 17 -20.55 -9.52 9.71
N THR A 18 -19.63 -8.65 10.13
CA THR A 18 -19.74 -7.20 9.94
C THR A 18 -18.90 -6.79 8.74
N HIS A 19 -19.48 -6.03 7.82
CA HIS A 19 -18.80 -5.46 6.68
C HIS A 19 -18.50 -3.98 6.97
N PRO A 20 -17.28 -3.50 6.70
CA PRO A 20 -16.95 -2.10 6.93
C PRO A 20 -17.76 -1.23 5.97
N GLN A 21 -18.43 -0.22 6.53
CA GLN A 21 -19.19 0.76 5.77
C GLN A 21 -18.30 1.94 5.39
N LYS A 22 -18.74 2.76 4.45
CA LYS A 22 -18.00 3.95 4.02
C LYS A 22 -17.60 4.88 5.18
N TYR A 23 -18.45 5.07 6.18
CA TYR A 23 -18.19 5.93 7.33
C TYR A 23 -17.25 5.31 8.39
N ASP A 24 -16.92 4.01 8.26
CA ASP A 24 -15.94 3.35 9.13
C ASP A 24 -14.50 3.63 8.68
N PHE A 25 -14.33 4.16 7.46
CA PHE A 25 -13.01 4.56 6.97
C PHE A 25 -12.66 5.98 7.41
N GLU A 26 -11.55 6.11 8.12
CA GLU A 26 -10.90 7.41 8.26
C GLU A 26 -10.43 7.85 6.88
N TYR A 27 -10.92 9.00 6.41
CA TYR A 27 -10.75 9.42 5.02
C TYR A 27 -10.19 10.83 4.91
N PHE A 28 -9.14 10.97 4.10
CA PHE A 28 -8.57 12.24 3.70
C PHE A 28 -8.30 12.26 2.19
N ARG A 29 -8.37 13.46 1.59
CA ARG A 29 -8.05 13.67 0.18
C ARG A 29 -7.10 14.87 0.01
N GLY A 30 -6.32 14.86 -1.08
CA GLY A 30 -5.38 15.94 -1.36
C GLY A 30 -4.33 16.08 -0.24
N LYS A 31 -3.90 17.28 0.06
CA LYS A 31 -2.80 17.53 1.03
C LYS A 31 -3.09 17.01 2.43
N ASP A 32 -4.34 16.78 2.79
CA ASP A 32 -4.72 16.28 4.12
C ASP A 32 -4.27 14.84 4.38
N ILE A 33 -3.97 14.05 3.35
CA ILE A 33 -3.43 12.69 3.51
C ILE A 33 -2.11 12.70 4.31
N PHE A 34 -1.36 13.81 4.29
CA PHE A 34 -0.09 13.93 5.01
C PHE A 34 -0.23 14.15 6.52
N LYS A 35 -1.47 14.23 7.02
CA LYS A 35 -1.74 14.07 8.45
C LYS A 35 -1.46 12.63 8.93
N LYS A 36 -1.44 11.67 8.00
CA LYS A 36 -1.28 10.23 8.25
C LYS A 36 -0.07 9.63 7.51
N LEU A 37 0.23 10.10 6.31
CA LEU A 37 1.36 9.62 5.51
C LEU A 37 2.55 10.55 5.67
N ILE A 38 3.64 10.01 6.23
CA ILE A 38 4.82 10.79 6.64
C ILE A 38 5.92 10.85 5.57
N VAL A 39 5.60 10.49 4.33
CA VAL A 39 6.58 10.32 3.25
C VAL A 39 6.85 11.59 2.44
N LYS A 40 6.01 12.61 2.58
CA LYS A 40 6.08 13.86 1.81
C LYS A 40 7.47 14.50 1.83
N ASP A 41 7.99 14.74 3.03
CA ASP A 41 9.29 15.42 3.21
C ASP A 41 10.44 14.63 2.58
N ILE A 42 10.33 13.30 2.50
CA ILE A 42 11.36 12.45 1.88
C ILE A 42 11.41 12.73 0.38
N PHE A 43 10.27 12.81 -0.29
CA PHE A 43 10.20 13.10 -1.71
C PHE A 43 10.61 14.54 -2.01
N GLU A 44 10.05 15.53 -1.31
CA GLU A 44 10.34 16.96 -1.53
C GLU A 44 11.82 17.31 -1.30
N LYS A 45 12.47 16.78 -0.25
CA LYS A 45 13.91 16.93 -0.01
C LYS A 45 14.78 16.31 -1.10
N ASN A 46 14.24 15.39 -1.88
CA ASN A 46 14.90 14.79 -3.04
C ASN A 46 14.54 15.48 -4.37
N GLY A 47 13.84 16.62 -4.35
CA GLY A 47 13.43 17.35 -5.54
C GLY A 47 12.35 16.64 -6.35
N ILE A 48 11.54 15.81 -5.71
CA ILE A 48 10.45 15.06 -6.32
C ILE A 48 9.13 15.72 -5.96
N GLU A 49 8.35 16.08 -6.97
CA GLU A 49 6.98 16.58 -6.81
C GLU A 49 6.08 15.49 -6.24
N VAL A 50 5.24 15.85 -5.26
CA VAL A 50 4.32 14.92 -4.62
C VAL A 50 2.89 15.22 -4.99
N VAL A 51 2.21 14.25 -5.60
CA VAL A 51 0.78 14.32 -5.95
C VAL A 51 -0.01 13.51 -4.92
N PRO A 52 -0.73 14.17 -3.99
CA PRO A 52 -1.54 13.47 -3.01
C PRO A 52 -2.86 12.98 -3.63
N ALA A 53 -3.18 11.69 -3.46
CA ALA A 53 -4.45 11.12 -3.88
C ALA A 53 -5.44 10.98 -2.70
N VAL A 54 -5.53 9.77 -2.16
CA VAL A 54 -6.47 9.40 -1.10
C VAL A 54 -5.72 8.70 0.04
N TYR A 55 -6.15 8.95 1.26
CA TYR A 55 -5.93 8.10 2.42
C TYR A 55 -7.28 7.60 2.88
N ALA A 56 -7.47 6.29 2.92
CA ALA A 56 -8.64 5.63 3.49
C ALA A 56 -8.18 4.44 4.34
N ALA A 57 -8.57 4.39 5.60
CA ALA A 57 -8.19 3.31 6.51
C ALA A 57 -9.35 2.95 7.44
N ALA A 58 -9.72 1.68 7.48
CA ALA A 58 -10.69 1.13 8.42
C ALA A 58 -10.01 0.22 9.44
N LEU A 59 -10.63 0.06 10.60
CA LEU A 59 -10.25 -0.96 11.58
C LEU A 59 -10.49 -2.36 11.01
N PRO A 60 -9.81 -3.40 11.55
CA PRO A 60 -10.06 -4.79 11.18
C PRO A 60 -11.55 -5.14 11.22
N SER A 61 -12.06 -5.73 10.13
CA SER A 61 -13.48 -6.04 9.96
C SER A 61 -13.68 -7.23 9.02
N GLY A 62 -14.88 -7.40 8.47
CA GLY A 62 -15.16 -8.42 7.45
C GLY A 62 -14.73 -8.00 6.05
N THR A 63 -15.22 -8.74 5.07
CA THR A 63 -15.03 -8.45 3.65
C THR A 63 -15.61 -7.08 3.30
N VAL A 64 -14.89 -6.31 2.50
CA VAL A 64 -15.33 -4.98 2.05
C VAL A 64 -16.34 -5.17 0.90
N GLU A 65 -17.49 -4.53 1.01
CA GLU A 65 -18.50 -4.54 -0.05
C GLU A 65 -17.99 -3.80 -1.30
N LEU A 66 -18.27 -4.33 -2.48
CA LEU A 66 -17.79 -3.77 -3.75
C LEU A 66 -18.11 -2.27 -3.94
N PRO A 67 -19.30 -1.75 -3.61
CA PRO A 67 -19.60 -0.32 -3.73
C PRO A 67 -18.74 0.56 -2.80
N VAL A 68 -18.42 0.07 -1.60
CA VAL A 68 -17.56 0.77 -0.64
C VAL A 68 -16.12 0.81 -1.15
N TYR A 69 -15.63 -0.33 -1.64
CA TYR A 69 -14.31 -0.42 -2.25
C TYR A 69 -14.18 0.53 -3.45
N ASN A 70 -15.12 0.48 -4.40
CA ASN A 70 -15.10 1.30 -5.61
C ASN A 70 -15.10 2.80 -5.31
N TYR A 71 -15.76 3.23 -4.23
CA TYR A 71 -15.77 4.64 -3.85
C TYR A 71 -14.36 5.21 -3.60
N TYR A 72 -13.46 4.46 -2.97
CA TYR A 72 -12.07 4.89 -2.72
C TYR A 72 -11.14 4.54 -3.87
N HIS A 73 -11.30 3.35 -4.44
CA HIS A 73 -10.55 2.86 -5.58
C HIS A 73 -10.63 3.84 -6.76
N ASP A 74 -11.82 4.27 -7.15
CA ASP A 74 -12.02 5.11 -8.32
C ASP A 74 -11.40 6.50 -8.16
N GLN A 75 -11.40 7.05 -6.95
CA GLN A 75 -10.74 8.32 -6.65
C GLN A 75 -9.21 8.22 -6.74
N ILE A 76 -8.63 7.09 -6.31
CA ILE A 76 -7.19 6.83 -6.49
C ILE A 76 -6.89 6.72 -7.98
N LEU A 77 -7.67 5.95 -8.74
CA LEU A 77 -7.48 5.81 -10.19
C LEU A 77 -7.72 7.11 -10.95
N GLU A 78 -8.62 7.98 -10.51
CA GLU A 78 -8.81 9.32 -11.08
C GLU A 78 -7.51 10.11 -10.97
N THR A 79 -6.90 10.18 -9.78
CA THR A 79 -5.61 10.86 -9.58
C THR A 79 -4.50 10.23 -10.44
N VAL A 80 -4.49 8.91 -10.58
CA VAL A 80 -3.52 8.21 -11.45
C VAL A 80 -3.73 8.57 -12.92
N ARG A 81 -4.97 8.65 -13.40
CA ARG A 81 -5.28 9.06 -14.81
C ARG A 81 -4.84 10.49 -15.09
N GLU A 82 -5.12 11.41 -14.16
CA GLU A 82 -4.71 12.82 -14.27
C GLU A 82 -3.18 13.00 -14.24
N ASN A 83 -2.46 12.02 -13.73
CA ASN A 83 -1.01 12.02 -13.57
C ASN A 83 -0.37 10.76 -14.16
N ALA A 84 -0.82 10.32 -15.33
CA ALA A 84 -0.33 9.11 -15.98
C ALA A 84 1.16 9.19 -16.40
N ASP A 85 1.73 10.40 -16.40
CA ASP A 85 3.13 10.73 -16.62
C ASP A 85 4.00 10.63 -15.33
N ALA A 86 3.42 10.21 -14.21
CA ALA A 86 4.18 10.08 -12.96
C ALA A 86 5.34 9.07 -13.09
N ASP A 87 6.48 9.42 -12.49
CA ASP A 87 7.67 8.57 -12.45
C ASP A 87 7.54 7.43 -11.44
N GLY A 88 6.74 7.65 -10.40
CA GLY A 88 6.51 6.66 -9.36
C GLY A 88 5.17 6.80 -8.63
N ILE A 89 4.77 5.73 -7.97
CA ILE A 89 3.62 5.69 -7.07
C ILE A 89 4.05 5.07 -5.75
N PHE A 90 3.75 5.74 -4.65
CA PHE A 90 3.86 5.18 -3.30
C PHE A 90 2.46 4.86 -2.79
N ILE A 91 2.23 3.61 -2.37
CA ILE A 91 0.95 3.22 -1.78
C ILE A 91 1.17 2.49 -0.46
N TYR A 92 0.44 2.93 0.56
CA TYR A 92 0.38 2.24 1.82
C TYR A 92 -0.90 1.41 1.89
N PHE A 93 -0.76 0.10 1.77
CA PHE A 93 -1.82 -0.89 1.93
C PHE A 93 -1.68 -1.64 3.27
N HIS A 94 -2.76 -2.26 3.73
CA HIS A 94 -2.65 -3.30 4.75
C HIS A 94 -2.03 -4.57 4.14
N GLY A 95 -2.58 -5.04 3.04
CA GLY A 95 -2.12 -6.24 2.34
C GLY A 95 -3.01 -7.47 2.55
N SER A 96 -4.13 -7.32 3.27
CA SER A 96 -5.10 -8.41 3.51
C SER A 96 -6.55 -7.96 3.30
N MET A 97 -6.76 -6.94 2.49
CA MET A 97 -8.11 -6.49 2.14
C MET A 97 -8.78 -7.51 1.22
N GLU A 98 -9.87 -8.10 1.68
CA GLU A 98 -10.74 -8.93 0.85
C GLU A 98 -11.97 -8.11 0.44
N VAL A 99 -12.28 -8.11 -0.84
CA VAL A 99 -13.40 -7.39 -1.44
C VAL A 99 -14.35 -8.38 -2.09
N GLU A 100 -15.65 -8.20 -1.89
CA GLU A 100 -16.68 -9.03 -2.51
C GLU A 100 -16.50 -9.07 -4.04
N GLU A 101 -16.70 -10.22 -4.61
CA GLU A 101 -16.60 -10.50 -6.06
C GLU A 101 -15.19 -10.35 -6.68
N ILE A 102 -14.26 -9.67 -5.99
CA ILE A 102 -12.93 -9.35 -6.52
C ILE A 102 -11.84 -10.22 -5.88
N GLY A 103 -11.97 -10.53 -4.57
CA GLY A 103 -10.89 -11.12 -3.77
C GLY A 103 -9.92 -10.04 -3.26
N SER A 104 -8.61 -10.15 -3.54
CA SER A 104 -7.63 -9.16 -3.06
C SER A 104 -7.88 -7.77 -3.66
N GLY A 105 -8.27 -6.82 -2.80
CA GLY A 105 -8.46 -5.42 -3.16
C GLY A 105 -7.16 -4.74 -3.59
N GLU A 106 -6.05 -5.07 -2.93
CA GLU A 106 -4.74 -4.52 -3.26
C GLU A 106 -4.27 -4.96 -4.65
N LEU A 107 -4.38 -6.25 -4.95
CA LEU A 107 -3.98 -6.77 -6.25
C LEU A 107 -4.86 -6.20 -7.38
N TYR A 108 -6.16 -6.09 -7.15
CA TYR A 108 -7.08 -5.50 -8.12
C TYR A 108 -6.77 -4.02 -8.38
N MET A 109 -6.46 -3.25 -7.33
CA MET A 109 -6.01 -1.86 -7.45
C MET A 109 -4.75 -1.76 -8.31
N LEU A 110 -3.72 -2.56 -8.02
CA LEU A 110 -2.45 -2.53 -8.76
C LEU A 110 -2.63 -2.90 -10.22
N ARG A 111 -3.44 -3.92 -10.53
CA ARG A 111 -3.78 -4.29 -11.91
C ARG A 111 -4.44 -3.13 -12.67
N ASN A 112 -5.35 -2.39 -12.02
CA ASN A 112 -6.01 -1.26 -12.64
C ASN A 112 -5.08 -0.05 -12.80
N ILE A 113 -4.21 0.22 -11.82
CA ILE A 113 -3.16 1.24 -11.95
C ILE A 113 -2.27 0.93 -13.15
N ARG A 114 -1.80 -0.32 -13.29
CA ARG A 114 -0.92 -0.72 -14.41
C ARG A 114 -1.56 -0.61 -15.80
N LYS A 115 -2.89 -0.62 -15.90
CA LYS A 115 -3.58 -0.35 -17.17
C LYS A 115 -3.52 1.13 -17.59
N ILE A 116 -3.23 2.03 -16.64
CA ILE A 116 -3.23 3.48 -16.86
C ILE A 116 -1.80 4.00 -17.07
N ILE A 117 -0.86 3.55 -16.21
CA ILE A 117 0.51 4.06 -16.20
C ILE A 117 1.44 3.26 -17.11
N SER A 118 2.49 3.91 -17.58
CA SER A 118 3.54 3.24 -18.38
C SER A 118 4.36 2.25 -17.54
N GLY A 119 5.04 1.31 -18.20
CA GLY A 119 6.00 0.40 -17.56
C GLY A 119 7.20 1.11 -16.92
N HIS A 120 7.40 2.40 -17.20
CA HIS A 120 8.47 3.19 -16.58
C HIS A 120 8.14 3.64 -15.16
N CYS A 121 6.89 3.79 -14.81
CA CYS A 121 6.47 4.19 -13.49
C CYS A 121 6.75 3.09 -12.45
N LEU A 122 7.55 3.40 -11.44
CA LEU A 122 7.84 2.48 -10.34
C LEU A 122 6.73 2.52 -9.29
N ILE A 123 6.33 1.36 -8.78
CA ILE A 123 5.40 1.27 -7.65
C ILE A 123 6.14 0.78 -6.42
N ALA A 124 6.02 1.54 -5.33
CA ALA A 124 6.52 1.19 -4.00
C ALA A 124 5.35 1.00 -3.04
N LEU A 125 5.35 -0.12 -2.34
CA LEU A 125 4.34 -0.47 -1.36
C LEU A 125 4.91 -0.48 0.06
N THR A 126 4.08 -0.05 1.00
CA THR A 126 4.23 -0.40 2.42
C THR A 126 3.09 -1.32 2.80
N LEU A 127 3.40 -2.42 3.50
CA LEU A 127 2.45 -3.44 3.93
C LEU A 127 2.58 -3.71 5.43
N ASP A 128 1.48 -4.15 6.02
CA ASP A 128 1.48 -4.73 7.37
C ASP A 128 2.17 -6.11 7.39
N ALA A 129 2.61 -6.55 8.55
CA ALA A 129 3.18 -7.89 8.73
C ALA A 129 2.15 -9.02 8.53
N HIS A 130 0.85 -8.70 8.63
CA HIS A 130 -0.27 -9.63 8.37
C HIS A 130 -0.71 -9.65 6.90
N ALA A 131 0.05 -9.06 5.99
CA ALA A 131 -0.27 -9.04 4.58
C ALA A 131 -0.31 -10.46 3.98
N ASN A 132 -1.34 -10.73 3.18
CA ASN A 132 -1.45 -11.93 2.35
C ASN A 132 -0.80 -11.67 0.99
N ILE A 133 0.51 -11.79 0.93
CA ILE A 133 1.26 -11.54 -0.30
C ILE A 133 1.01 -12.69 -1.28
N THR A 134 0.44 -12.35 -2.44
CA THR A 134 0.32 -13.26 -3.58
C THR A 134 1.59 -13.28 -4.40
N ASP A 135 1.84 -14.38 -5.11
CA ASP A 135 3.03 -14.49 -5.98
C ASP A 135 3.03 -13.41 -7.07
N GLU A 136 1.84 -12.98 -7.51
CA GLU A 136 1.65 -11.94 -8.54
C GLU A 136 1.94 -10.51 -8.05
N LEU A 137 1.98 -10.25 -6.74
CA LEU A 137 2.13 -8.87 -6.23
C LEU A 137 3.45 -8.24 -6.72
N GLY A 138 4.51 -9.06 -6.81
CA GLY A 138 5.81 -8.64 -7.32
C GLY A 138 5.82 -8.24 -8.80
N ASP A 139 4.88 -8.73 -9.60
CA ASP A 139 4.76 -8.37 -11.02
C ASP A 139 4.27 -6.92 -11.19
N PHE A 140 3.52 -6.41 -10.23
CA PHE A 140 2.95 -5.06 -10.27
C PHE A 140 3.73 -4.03 -9.48
N ALA A 141 4.43 -4.43 -8.41
CA ALA A 141 5.17 -3.52 -7.53
C ALA A 141 6.66 -3.90 -7.45
N GLN A 142 7.54 -2.93 -7.74
CA GLN A 142 8.99 -3.13 -7.76
C GLN A 142 9.63 -3.00 -6.39
N ILE A 143 8.97 -2.35 -5.44
CA ILE A 143 9.48 -2.12 -4.08
C ILE A 143 8.37 -2.48 -3.10
N ILE A 144 8.66 -3.42 -2.20
CA ILE A 144 7.73 -3.81 -1.13
C ILE A 144 8.46 -3.77 0.20
N CYS A 145 7.93 -2.99 1.14
CA CYS A 145 8.46 -2.89 2.51
C CYS A 145 7.36 -3.26 3.51
N GLY A 146 7.50 -4.38 4.17
CA GLY A 146 6.61 -4.80 5.27
C GLY A 146 7.09 -4.33 6.63
N TYR A 147 6.21 -4.34 7.63
CA TYR A 147 6.59 -4.18 9.03
C TYR A 147 7.51 -5.32 9.47
N LYS A 148 8.41 -5.02 10.39
CA LYS A 148 9.39 -5.97 10.93
C LYS A 148 9.18 -6.28 12.40
N THR A 149 8.30 -5.56 13.07
CA THR A 149 8.11 -5.69 14.52
C THR A 149 6.71 -6.16 14.90
N VAL A 150 6.66 -6.98 15.94
CA VAL A 150 5.43 -7.39 16.62
C VAL A 150 5.61 -7.12 18.12
N PRO A 151 4.81 -6.24 18.74
CA PRO A 151 3.77 -5.40 18.13
C PRO A 151 4.34 -4.38 17.13
N HIS A 152 3.48 -3.87 16.24
CA HIS A 152 3.85 -2.98 15.13
C HIS A 152 4.28 -1.59 15.62
N THR A 153 5.56 -1.43 15.91
CA THR A 153 6.16 -0.15 16.34
C THR A 153 6.92 0.56 15.23
N ASP A 154 7.10 -0.09 14.08
CA ASP A 154 7.91 0.38 12.95
C ASP A 154 7.10 0.79 11.71
N GLN A 155 5.81 1.10 11.86
CA GLN A 155 4.94 1.54 10.77
C GLN A 155 5.51 2.77 10.05
N ALA A 156 5.93 3.78 10.83
CA ALA A 156 6.54 4.99 10.30
C ALA A 156 7.84 4.69 9.54
N GLU A 157 8.73 3.90 10.12
CA GLU A 157 10.00 3.55 9.48
C GLU A 157 9.78 2.71 8.22
N SER A 158 8.77 1.84 8.19
CA SER A 158 8.43 1.05 7.00
C SER A 158 7.96 1.93 5.84
N GLN A 159 7.12 2.96 6.10
CA GLN A 159 6.77 3.96 5.09
C GLN A 159 8.01 4.70 4.59
N MET A 160 8.85 5.19 5.51
CA MET A 160 10.06 5.92 5.15
C MET A 160 11.04 5.06 4.35
N ARG A 161 11.17 3.78 4.68
CA ARG A 161 12.03 2.83 3.98
C ARG A 161 11.58 2.63 2.53
N ALA A 162 10.28 2.43 2.29
CA ALA A 162 9.72 2.31 0.94
C ALA A 162 9.90 3.60 0.13
N ALA A 163 9.63 4.77 0.75
CA ALA A 163 9.78 6.06 0.09
C ALA A 163 11.26 6.36 -0.26
N ARG A 164 12.21 6.09 0.65
CA ARG A 164 13.65 6.25 0.37
C ARG A 164 14.13 5.32 -0.75
N ALA A 165 13.65 4.07 -0.76
CA ALA A 165 13.98 3.12 -1.82
C ALA A 165 13.44 3.61 -3.17
N LEU A 166 12.20 4.10 -3.22
CA LEU A 166 11.63 4.69 -4.43
C LEU A 166 12.43 5.91 -4.91
N CYS A 167 12.75 6.85 -4.00
CA CYS A 167 13.59 8.01 -4.34
C CYS A 167 14.93 7.59 -4.95
N ARG A 168 15.60 6.62 -4.34
CA ARG A 168 16.88 6.11 -4.83
C ARG A 168 16.73 5.52 -6.22
N CYS A 169 15.75 4.65 -6.44
CA CYS A 169 15.52 4.03 -7.74
C CYS A 169 15.25 5.07 -8.83
N LEU A 170 14.43 6.07 -8.54
CA LEU A 170 14.12 7.14 -9.50
C LEU A 170 15.36 7.98 -9.83
N LYS A 171 16.18 8.34 -8.84
CA LYS A 171 17.39 9.18 -9.05
C LYS A 171 18.52 8.44 -9.75
N GLU A 172 18.72 7.16 -9.45
CA GLU A 172 19.78 6.34 -9.99
C GLU A 172 19.36 5.55 -11.25
N GLY A 173 18.09 5.69 -11.68
CA GLY A 173 17.56 4.95 -12.84
C GLY A 173 17.45 3.44 -12.61
N LEU A 174 17.36 2.99 -11.35
CA LEU A 174 17.29 1.58 -11.01
C LEU A 174 15.90 1.01 -11.28
N ARG A 175 15.85 -0.25 -11.71
CA ARG A 175 14.63 -1.02 -12.00
C ARG A 175 14.65 -2.33 -11.22
N PRO A 176 14.38 -2.32 -9.91
CA PRO A 176 14.38 -3.53 -9.11
C PRO A 176 13.23 -4.47 -9.51
N HIS A 177 13.44 -5.75 -9.27
CA HIS A 177 12.41 -6.77 -9.32
C HIS A 177 12.10 -7.26 -7.91
N THR A 178 10.82 -7.45 -7.61
CA THR A 178 10.38 -8.10 -6.38
C THR A 178 10.27 -9.60 -6.62
N TYR A 179 10.88 -10.37 -5.74
CA TYR A 179 10.76 -11.83 -5.71
C TYR A 179 9.99 -12.25 -4.46
N THR A 180 8.98 -13.10 -4.62
CA THR A 180 8.24 -13.70 -3.53
C THR A 180 8.65 -15.15 -3.36
N GLN A 181 9.11 -15.53 -2.16
CA GLN A 181 9.41 -16.90 -1.80
C GLN A 181 8.54 -17.33 -0.62
N ARG A 182 7.69 -18.31 -0.82
CA ARG A 182 6.91 -18.91 0.26
C ARG A 182 7.81 -19.82 1.11
N VAL A 183 7.75 -19.59 2.41
CA VAL A 183 8.43 -20.43 3.39
C VAL A 183 7.40 -21.36 4.02
N PRO A 184 7.59 -22.69 4.02
CA PRO A 184 6.64 -23.64 4.61
C PRO A 184 6.75 -23.63 6.14
N MET A 185 6.35 -22.53 6.76
CA MET A 185 6.44 -22.31 8.19
C MET A 185 5.13 -21.73 8.71
N LEU A 186 4.62 -22.28 9.80
CA LEU A 186 3.49 -21.77 10.57
C LEU A 186 3.97 -21.38 11.95
N LEU A 187 3.84 -20.08 12.28
CA LEU A 187 4.25 -19.55 13.57
C LEU A 187 3.02 -19.21 14.42
N LYS A 188 3.14 -19.42 15.75
CA LYS A 188 2.14 -18.94 16.70
C LYS A 188 2.39 -17.48 17.05
N ASN A 189 1.31 -16.73 17.38
CA ASN A 189 1.40 -15.31 17.72
C ASN A 189 2.41 -15.00 18.85
N ASP A 190 2.49 -15.83 19.86
CA ASP A 190 3.41 -15.68 21.00
C ASP A 190 4.89 -15.83 20.62
N THR A 191 5.19 -16.55 19.53
CA THR A 191 6.56 -16.69 18.99
C THR A 191 6.97 -15.57 18.03
N LEU A 192 6.06 -14.65 17.72
CA LEU A 192 6.30 -13.55 16.79
C LEU A 192 6.77 -12.24 17.46
N LEU A 193 6.82 -12.21 18.80
CA LEU A 193 7.19 -11.02 19.56
C LEU A 193 8.65 -10.67 19.34
N THR A 194 8.91 -9.60 18.60
CA THR A 194 10.27 -9.20 18.17
C THR A 194 11.13 -8.57 19.28
N LYS A 195 10.57 -8.31 20.46
CA LYS A 195 11.32 -7.82 21.63
C LYS A 195 12.03 -8.93 22.44
N TYR A 196 11.75 -10.17 22.14
CA TYR A 196 12.41 -11.32 22.72
C TYR A 196 13.33 -11.95 21.66
N GLU A 197 14.55 -12.28 22.07
CA GLU A 197 15.42 -13.09 21.21
C GLU A 197 14.79 -14.48 21.01
N PRO A 198 14.92 -15.06 19.81
CA PRO A 198 14.40 -16.40 19.52
C PRO A 198 15.09 -17.48 20.35
#